data_e4f627551e39934a7d3149a9ab67b0ee
#
_entry.id   e4f627551e39934a7d3149a9ab67b0ee
#
_cell.length_a   1.000
_cell.length_b   1.000
_cell.length_c   1.000
_cell.angle_alpha   90.00
_cell.angle_beta   90.00
_cell.angle_gamma   90.00
#
_symmetry.space_group_name_H-M   'P 1'
#
loop_
_entity.id
_entity.type
_entity.pdbx_description
1 polymer ?
#
loop_
_entity_poly.entity_id
_entity_poly.type
_entity_poly.pdbx_seq_one_letter_code
_entity_poly.pdbx_strand_id
1 'polypeptide(L)'
;MKDEALGKDEYDALAQIAEGTRGGRPSACVARNVKRLAGLKFVAYGKDGSLALTEKGEQTLFIRACIDGMRAIGSDPLAALAPDVKLFLGKKGHIAPRAEAEGFELTPRGRESLADIELTAR
;
A
#
# COMPACT_ATOMS: atom_id res chain seq x y z
N MET A 1 -18.95 6.83 -0.26
CA MET A 1 -18.52 6.80 -0.35
C MET A 1 -17.52 6.58 -0.83
N LYS A 2 -16.93 6.43 -1.07
CA LYS A 2 -16.13 6.28 -1.59
C LYS A 2 -15.21 7.16 -1.93
N ASP A 3 -15.06 7.98 -1.84
CA ASP A 3 -14.30 9.06 -2.16
C ASP A 3 -13.01 9.18 -1.51
N GLU A 4 -12.59 8.17 -0.74
CA GLU A 4 -11.30 8.14 -0.10
C GLU A 4 -10.26 7.48 -0.98
N ALA A 5 -10.57 7.27 -2.24
CA ALA A 5 -9.59 6.74 -3.17
C ALA A 5 -8.46 7.76 -3.35
N LEU A 6 -7.25 7.32 -3.08
CA LEU A 6 -6.08 8.17 -3.17
C LEU A 6 -5.37 7.97 -4.51
N GLY A 7 -4.80 9.05 -5.01
CA GLY A 7 -3.96 8.97 -6.19
C GLY A 7 -2.55 8.54 -5.84
N LYS A 8 -1.75 8.31 -6.87
CA LYS A 8 -0.38 7.86 -6.68
C LYS A 8 0.42 8.82 -5.81
N ASP A 9 0.28 10.11 -6.05
CA ASP A 9 1.01 11.13 -5.30
C ASP A 9 0.65 11.09 -3.82
N GLU A 10 -0.62 10.84 -3.53
CA GLU A 10 -1.09 10.76 -2.15
C GLU A 10 -0.57 9.50 -1.45
N TYR A 11 -0.51 8.37 -2.15
CA TYR A 11 0.10 7.16 -1.59
C TYR A 11 1.58 7.34 -1.36
N ASP A 12 2.27 8.04 -2.28
CA ASP A 12 3.69 8.32 -2.10
C ASP A 12 3.91 9.17 -0.85
N ALA A 13 3.04 10.16 -0.63
CA ALA A 13 3.13 10.98 0.57
C ALA A 13 2.92 10.15 1.83
N LEU A 14 1.94 9.24 1.82
CA LEU A 14 1.73 8.36 2.97
C LEU A 14 2.96 7.50 3.25
N ALA A 15 3.57 6.95 2.22
CA ALA A 15 4.76 6.13 2.38
C ALA A 15 5.90 6.92 2.98
N GLN A 16 6.08 8.16 2.54
CA GLN A 16 7.14 9.02 3.08
C GLN A 16 6.89 9.37 4.54
N ILE A 17 5.63 9.61 4.89
CA ILE A 17 5.28 9.89 6.28
C ILE A 17 5.53 8.66 7.15
N ALA A 18 5.23 7.47 6.63
CA ALA A 18 5.48 6.22 7.34
C ALA A 18 6.95 6.02 7.65
N GLU A 19 7.83 6.46 6.74
CA GLU A 19 9.27 6.35 6.94
C GLU A 19 9.81 7.41 7.90
N GLY A 20 9.04 8.44 8.14
CA GLY A 20 9.44 9.55 9.00
C GLY A 20 10.04 10.68 8.20
N THR A 21 9.86 11.90 8.73
CA THR A 21 10.41 13.09 8.08
C THR A 21 11.70 13.45 8.77
N ARG A 22 12.79 12.97 8.25
CA ARG A 22 14.09 13.25 8.83
C ARG A 22 14.45 14.70 8.62
N GLY A 23 15.09 15.30 9.60
CA GLY A 23 15.47 16.69 9.53
C GLY A 23 14.33 17.64 9.75
N GLY A 24 13.16 17.13 10.07
CA GLY A 24 12.02 17.96 10.43
C GLY A 24 11.31 18.62 9.27
N ARG A 25 11.76 18.37 8.04
CA ARG A 25 11.12 18.98 6.88
C ARG A 25 10.46 17.93 5.99
N PRO A 26 9.16 18.06 5.74
CA PRO A 26 8.52 17.16 4.77
C PRO A 26 9.00 17.46 3.35
N SER A 27 8.96 16.46 2.50
CA SER A 27 9.26 16.64 1.10
C SER A 27 8.15 17.47 0.45
N ALA A 28 8.39 17.92 -0.79
CA ALA A 28 7.35 18.65 -1.51
C ALA A 28 6.10 17.81 -1.71
N CYS A 29 6.27 16.50 -1.93
CA CYS A 29 5.15 15.59 -2.09
C CYS A 29 4.28 15.56 -0.83
N VAL A 30 4.91 15.41 0.34
CA VAL A 30 4.18 15.41 1.60
C VAL A 30 3.51 16.76 1.83
N ALA A 31 4.26 17.86 1.61
CA ALA A 31 3.72 19.19 1.86
C ALA A 31 2.48 19.47 1.00
N ARG A 32 2.46 18.98 -0.24
CA ARG A 32 1.31 19.18 -1.13
C ARG A 32 0.08 18.41 -0.66
N ASN A 33 0.29 17.26 -0.05
CA ASN A 33 -0.82 16.35 0.22
C ASN A 33 -1.22 16.26 1.69
N VAL A 34 -0.45 16.85 2.60
CA VAL A 34 -0.68 16.63 4.02
C VAL A 34 -2.05 17.13 4.47
N LYS A 35 -2.48 18.27 3.94
CA LYS A 35 -3.76 18.82 4.36
C LYS A 35 -4.91 17.90 3.99
N ARG A 36 -4.89 17.38 2.78
CA ARG A 36 -5.92 16.45 2.34
C ARG A 36 -5.85 15.14 3.15
N LEU A 37 -4.65 14.62 3.37
CA LEU A 37 -4.49 13.38 4.12
C LEU A 37 -4.95 13.53 5.56
N ALA A 38 -4.65 14.68 6.18
CA ALA A 38 -5.10 14.94 7.54
C ALA A 38 -6.62 15.11 7.58
N GLY A 39 -7.18 15.77 6.58
CA GLY A 39 -8.62 15.93 6.48
C GLY A 39 -9.35 14.62 6.33
N LEU A 40 -8.75 13.66 5.65
CA LEU A 40 -9.32 12.32 5.49
C LEU A 40 -8.94 11.38 6.63
N LYS A 41 -8.15 11.88 7.60
CA LYS A 41 -7.76 11.17 8.81
C LYS A 41 -6.81 10.02 8.56
N PHE A 42 -6.04 10.09 7.50
CA PHE A 42 -4.97 9.12 7.24
C PHE A 42 -3.72 9.45 8.02
N VAL A 43 -3.53 10.73 8.38
CA VAL A 43 -2.38 11.16 9.16
C VAL A 43 -2.85 12.09 10.28
N ALA A 44 -2.00 12.24 11.29
CA ALA A 44 -2.28 13.15 12.40
C ALA A 44 -0.96 13.73 12.91
N TYR A 45 -1.05 14.91 13.53
CA TYR A 45 0.11 15.54 14.16
C TYR A 45 0.23 15.05 15.60
N GLY A 46 1.44 14.69 16.00
CA GLY A 46 1.71 14.36 17.38
C GLY A 46 1.86 15.61 18.24
N LYS A 47 2.08 15.39 19.53
CA LYS A 47 2.22 16.50 20.47
C LYS A 47 3.42 17.38 20.16
N ASP A 48 4.45 16.80 19.57
CA ASP A 48 5.65 17.53 19.22
C ASP A 48 5.60 18.13 17.83
N GLY A 49 4.43 18.06 17.18
CA GLY A 49 4.28 18.58 15.83
C GLY A 49 4.70 17.63 14.75
N SER A 50 5.19 16.44 15.11
CA SER A 50 5.60 15.47 14.10
C SER A 50 4.36 14.85 13.47
N LEU A 51 4.54 14.39 12.23
CA LEU A 51 3.44 13.83 11.44
C LEU A 51 3.57 12.32 11.46
N ALA A 52 2.47 11.62 11.68
CA ALA A 52 2.47 10.16 11.73
C ALA A 52 1.19 9.62 11.11
N LEU A 53 1.23 8.39 10.65
CA LEU A 53 0.05 7.74 10.12
C LEU A 53 -0.89 7.38 11.27
N THR A 54 -2.18 7.52 11.02
CA THR A 54 -3.19 6.96 11.91
C THR A 54 -3.32 5.47 11.59
N GLU A 55 -4.10 4.77 12.39
CA GLU A 55 -4.38 3.37 12.11
C GLU A 55 -5.00 3.23 10.72
N LYS A 56 -5.92 4.13 10.36
CA LYS A 56 -6.54 4.14 9.05
C LYS A 56 -5.48 4.31 7.95
N GLY A 57 -4.53 5.21 8.16
CA GLY A 57 -3.45 5.43 7.19
C GLY A 57 -2.56 4.21 7.03
N GLU A 58 -2.23 3.56 8.15
CA GLU A 58 -1.41 2.37 8.10
C GLU A 58 -2.11 1.23 7.35
N GLN A 59 -3.38 1.03 7.62
CA GLN A 59 -4.14 -0.01 6.94
C GLN A 59 -4.25 0.27 5.45
N THR A 60 -4.50 1.52 5.09
CA THR A 60 -4.62 1.91 3.70
C THR A 60 -3.31 1.68 2.95
N LEU A 61 -2.20 2.05 3.56
CA LEU A 61 -0.90 1.85 2.94
C LEU A 61 -0.58 0.37 2.80
N PHE A 62 -0.92 -0.43 3.81
CA PHE A 62 -0.69 -1.87 3.75
C PHE A 62 -1.51 -2.53 2.63
N ILE A 63 -2.77 -2.14 2.50
CA ILE A 63 -3.63 -2.68 1.44
C ILE A 63 -3.04 -2.33 0.07
N ARG A 64 -2.56 -1.09 -0.08
CA ARG A 64 -1.93 -0.68 -1.34
C ARG A 64 -0.69 -1.54 -1.62
N ALA A 65 0.11 -1.81 -0.59
CA ALA A 65 1.30 -2.64 -0.75
C ALA A 65 0.92 -4.06 -1.18
N CYS A 66 -0.19 -4.59 -0.66
CA CYS A 66 -0.66 -5.91 -1.06
C CYS A 66 -1.12 -5.93 -2.52
N ILE A 67 -1.81 -4.90 -2.95
CA ILE A 67 -2.25 -4.80 -4.34
C ILE A 67 -1.04 -4.73 -5.27
N ASP A 68 -0.07 -3.89 -4.91
CA ASP A 68 1.14 -3.76 -5.71
C ASP A 68 1.92 -5.08 -5.73
N GLY A 69 1.92 -5.79 -4.61
CA GLY A 69 2.56 -7.10 -4.53
C GLY A 69 1.93 -8.12 -5.47
N MET A 70 0.60 -8.13 -5.53
CA MET A 70 -0.10 -9.02 -6.46
C MET A 70 0.23 -8.68 -7.91
N ARG A 71 0.26 -7.39 -8.24
CA ARG A 71 0.62 -6.96 -9.59
C ARG A 71 2.05 -7.38 -9.94
N ALA A 72 2.95 -7.22 -8.99
CA ALA A 72 4.36 -7.58 -9.21
C ALA A 72 4.50 -9.07 -9.45
N ILE A 73 3.85 -9.90 -8.65
CA ILE A 73 3.90 -11.35 -8.82
C ILE A 73 3.26 -11.78 -10.14
N GLY A 74 2.21 -11.09 -10.56
CA GLY A 74 1.58 -11.39 -11.83
C GLY A 74 2.49 -11.14 -13.02
N SER A 75 3.41 -10.19 -12.87
CA SER A 75 4.38 -9.87 -13.93
C SER A 75 5.68 -10.65 -13.80
N ASP A 76 6.10 -10.93 -12.57
CA ASP A 76 7.40 -11.55 -12.33
C ASP A 76 7.28 -12.47 -11.11
N PRO A 77 7.30 -13.80 -11.32
CA PRO A 77 7.18 -14.72 -10.20
C PRO A 77 8.26 -14.57 -9.14
N LEU A 78 9.39 -13.96 -9.51
CA LEU A 78 10.49 -13.77 -8.57
C LEU A 78 10.49 -12.38 -7.93
N ALA A 79 9.43 -11.60 -8.15
CA ALA A 79 9.34 -10.27 -7.57
C ALA A 79 9.47 -10.33 -6.06
N ALA A 80 10.22 -9.40 -5.51
CA ALA A 80 10.42 -9.33 -4.06
C ALA A 80 9.19 -8.73 -3.39
N LEU A 81 8.74 -9.39 -2.34
CA LEU A 81 7.62 -8.88 -1.54
C LEU A 81 8.11 -8.65 -0.13
N ALA A 82 7.58 -7.61 0.51
CA ALA A 82 7.84 -7.41 1.92
C ALA A 82 7.32 -8.62 2.71
N PRO A 83 8.01 -9.02 3.79
CA PRO A 83 7.60 -10.23 4.52
C PRO A 83 6.16 -10.21 4.99
N ASP A 84 5.66 -9.07 5.48
CA ASP A 84 4.30 -8.98 5.96
C ASP A 84 3.29 -9.07 4.81
N VAL A 85 3.61 -8.50 3.66
CA VAL A 85 2.75 -8.59 2.47
C VAL A 85 2.69 -10.02 1.99
N LYS A 86 3.84 -10.68 1.90
CA LYS A 86 3.92 -12.07 1.46
C LYS A 86 3.09 -12.97 2.37
N LEU A 87 3.24 -12.79 3.67
CA LEU A 87 2.51 -13.59 4.64
C LEU A 87 1.00 -13.38 4.50
N PHE A 88 0.58 -12.13 4.39
CA PHE A 88 -0.83 -11.80 4.28
C PHE A 88 -1.45 -12.39 3.00
N LEU A 89 -0.80 -12.19 1.86
CA LEU A 89 -1.32 -12.69 0.59
C LEU A 89 -1.37 -14.22 0.56
N GLY A 90 -0.38 -14.87 1.14
CA GLY A 90 -0.37 -16.32 1.23
C GLY A 90 -1.48 -16.83 2.12
N LYS A 91 -1.69 -16.17 3.26
CA LYS A 91 -2.73 -16.54 4.20
C LYS A 91 -4.12 -16.38 3.61
N LYS A 92 -4.31 -15.34 2.80
CA LYS A 92 -5.59 -15.11 2.15
C LYS A 92 -5.79 -16.00 0.92
N GLY A 93 -4.76 -16.73 0.52
CA GLY A 93 -4.84 -17.61 -0.63
C GLY A 93 -4.79 -16.87 -1.96
N HIS A 94 -4.22 -15.65 -1.98
CA HIS A 94 -4.09 -14.88 -3.21
C HIS A 94 -2.83 -15.23 -3.98
N ILE A 95 -1.80 -15.69 -3.30
CA ILE A 95 -0.58 -16.18 -3.95
C ILE A 95 -0.22 -17.52 -3.36
N ALA A 96 0.55 -18.30 -4.12
CA ALA A 96 1.04 -19.59 -3.68
C ALA A 96 2.41 -19.84 -4.27
N PRO A 97 3.26 -20.64 -3.59
CA PRO A 97 4.55 -20.99 -4.18
C PRO A 97 4.33 -21.76 -5.49
N ARG A 98 5.22 -21.53 -6.45
CA ARG A 98 5.14 -22.25 -7.72
C ARG A 98 5.52 -23.71 -7.48
N ALA A 99 4.83 -24.61 -8.18
CA ALA A 99 4.99 -26.03 -7.93
C ALA A 99 6.34 -26.56 -8.42
N GLU A 100 6.83 -26.06 -9.53
CA GLU A 100 8.00 -26.61 -10.18
C GLU A 100 9.11 -25.62 -10.43
N ALA A 101 9.04 -24.45 -9.82
CA ALA A 101 10.04 -23.41 -10.03
C ALA A 101 10.04 -22.49 -8.84
N GLU A 102 11.09 -21.66 -8.73
CA GLU A 102 11.15 -20.70 -7.64
C GLU A 102 10.14 -19.58 -7.87
N GLY A 103 9.77 -18.93 -6.78
CA GLY A 103 8.88 -17.78 -6.83
C GLY A 103 7.46 -18.13 -6.51
N PHE A 104 6.58 -17.17 -6.75
CA PHE A 104 5.17 -17.28 -6.42
C PHE A 104 4.32 -17.02 -7.65
N GLU A 105 3.08 -17.44 -7.58
CA GLU A 105 2.13 -17.17 -8.66
C GLU A 105 0.82 -16.74 -8.03
N LEU A 106 0.03 -15.99 -8.79
CA LEU A 106 -1.31 -15.64 -8.37
C LEU A 106 -2.18 -16.87 -8.49
N THR A 107 -2.95 -17.14 -7.43
CA THR A 107 -3.97 -18.18 -7.49
C THR A 107 -5.15 -17.66 -8.30
N PRO A 108 -6.10 -18.52 -8.68
CA PRO A 108 -7.34 -18.01 -9.30
C PRO A 108 -8.03 -16.97 -8.44
N ARG A 109 -8.03 -17.17 -7.11
CA ARG A 109 -8.60 -16.18 -6.20
C ARG A 109 -7.84 -14.86 -6.26
N GLY A 110 -6.51 -14.91 -6.33
CA GLY A 110 -5.70 -13.71 -6.44
C GLY A 110 -5.96 -12.96 -7.73
N ARG A 111 -6.10 -13.69 -8.83
CA ARG A 111 -6.38 -13.08 -10.12
C ARG A 111 -7.74 -12.41 -10.15
N GLU A 112 -8.75 -13.05 -9.56
CA GLU A 112 -10.08 -12.49 -9.47
C GLU A 112 -10.09 -11.23 -8.62
N SER A 113 -9.40 -11.28 -7.50
CA SER A 113 -9.33 -10.16 -6.59
C SER A 113 -8.67 -8.96 -7.25
N LEU A 114 -7.56 -9.19 -7.95
CA LEU A 114 -6.84 -8.12 -8.62
C LEU A 114 -7.66 -7.53 -9.76
N ALA A 115 -8.33 -8.36 -10.54
CA ALA A 115 -9.16 -7.89 -11.63
C ALA A 115 -10.30 -7.02 -11.11
N ASP A 116 -10.92 -7.44 -10.01
CA ASP A 116 -11.99 -6.70 -9.38
C ASP A 116 -11.52 -5.33 -8.91
N ILE A 117 -10.37 -5.30 -8.28
CA ILE A 117 -9.77 -4.05 -7.79
C ILE A 117 -9.50 -3.11 -8.96
N GLU A 118 -8.96 -3.64 -10.05
CA GLU A 118 -8.63 -2.80 -11.20
C GLU A 118 -9.86 -2.28 -11.91
N LEU A 119 -10.94 -3.04 -11.89
CA LEU A 119 -12.21 -2.58 -12.44
C LEU A 119 -12.77 -1.41 -11.63
N THR A 120 -12.68 -1.49 -10.31
CA THR A 120 -13.26 -0.46 -9.46
C THR A 120 -12.36 0.75 -9.29
N ALA A 121 -11.08 0.63 -9.63
CA ALA A 121 -10.14 1.72 -9.46
C ALA A 121 -10.18 2.75 -10.59
N ARG A 122 -10.98 2.52 -11.60
CA ARG A 122 -11.04 3.44 -12.72
C ARG A 122 -11.87 4.65 -12.44
#